data_f9233b2540b63cc42065ce81bf5853c6
#
_entry.id   f9233b2540b63cc42065ce81bf5853c6
#
_cell.length_a   1.000
_cell.length_b   1.000
_cell.length_c   1.000
_cell.angle_alpha   90.00
_cell.angle_beta   90.00
_cell.angle_gamma   90.00
#
_symmetry.space_group_name_H-M   'P 1'
#
loop_
_entity.id
_entity.type
_entity.pdbx_description
1 polymer ?
#
loop_
_entity_poly.entity_id
_entity_poly.type
_entity_poly.pdbx_seq_one_letter_code
_entity_poly.pdbx_strand_id
1 'polypeptide(L)'
;MDAVSNVMAGKRGLVMGVANERSIAWGIAKTAAEHGAELAFTYQGDALLKRLEPLAQSVGSDTIMQCDVTEDRSIEEAFALIRKKWGKLDFLVHAIAYSDKEELKGEYVNTTRDNFLRTLDISCYSFTSVAKHAADLMENGGSLLTLSYYGSERVMPH
;
A
#
# COMPACT_ATOMS: atom_id res chain seq x y z
N MET A 1 -5.40 -26.56 -17.62
CA MET A 1 -5.17 -25.14 -17.27
C MET A 1 -6.51 -24.60 -16.87
N ASP A 2 -6.73 -24.47 -15.57
CA ASP A 2 -7.98 -23.88 -15.09
C ASP A 2 -8.04 -22.43 -15.58
N ALA A 3 -9.17 -22.06 -16.19
CA ALA A 3 -9.39 -20.71 -16.67
C ALA A 3 -9.28 -19.76 -15.47
N VAL A 4 -8.30 -18.87 -15.50
CA VAL A 4 -8.16 -17.81 -14.47
C VAL A 4 -9.47 -17.03 -14.47
N SER A 5 -10.18 -17.04 -13.34
CA SER A 5 -11.48 -16.36 -13.26
C SER A 5 -11.26 -14.85 -13.27
N ASN A 6 -11.97 -14.13 -14.15
CA ASN A 6 -11.89 -12.67 -14.27
C ASN A 6 -12.71 -11.94 -13.18
N VAL A 7 -12.62 -12.39 -11.92
CA VAL A 7 -13.43 -11.83 -10.82
C VAL A 7 -13.12 -10.36 -10.52
N MET A 8 -11.94 -9.89 -10.93
CA MET A 8 -11.51 -8.50 -10.76
C MET A 8 -11.65 -7.66 -12.05
N ALA A 9 -12.28 -8.21 -13.10
CA ALA A 9 -12.44 -7.47 -14.36
C ALA A 9 -13.16 -6.13 -14.15
N GLY A 10 -12.56 -5.04 -14.65
CA GLY A 10 -13.09 -3.68 -14.50
C GLY A 10 -12.94 -3.07 -13.10
N LYS A 11 -12.29 -3.77 -12.18
CA LYS A 11 -11.94 -3.25 -10.86
C LYS A 11 -10.65 -2.46 -10.92
N ARG A 12 -10.59 -1.31 -10.25
CA ARG A 12 -9.46 -0.39 -10.18
C ARG A 12 -8.92 -0.34 -8.76
N GLY A 13 -7.66 -0.70 -8.60
CA GLY A 13 -7.02 -0.82 -7.29
C GLY A 13 -5.75 0.01 -7.15
N LEU A 14 -5.60 0.64 -5.99
CA LEU A 14 -4.35 1.26 -5.55
C LEU A 14 -3.61 0.29 -4.64
N VAL A 15 -2.36 -0.04 -4.98
CA VAL A 15 -1.48 -0.87 -4.15
C VAL A 15 -0.30 -0.04 -3.67
N MET A 16 -0.19 0.08 -2.35
CA MET A 16 0.83 0.84 -1.65
C MET A 16 1.79 -0.12 -0.93
N GLY A 17 3.11 0.15 -0.98
CA GLY A 17 4.10 -0.62 -0.22
C GLY A 17 4.79 -1.75 -1.00
N VAL A 18 4.77 -1.72 -2.33
CA VAL A 18 5.60 -2.64 -3.14
C VAL A 18 7.05 -2.19 -3.07
N ALA A 19 7.87 -2.94 -2.34
CA ALA A 19 9.31 -2.68 -2.21
C ALA A 19 10.18 -3.45 -3.22
N ASN A 20 9.74 -4.64 -3.61
CA ASN A 20 10.37 -5.53 -4.59
C ASN A 20 9.43 -6.70 -4.92
N GLU A 21 9.91 -7.64 -5.77
CA GLU A 21 9.17 -8.83 -6.21
C GLU A 21 8.80 -9.82 -5.09
N ARG A 22 9.39 -9.68 -3.90
CA ARG A 22 9.14 -10.55 -2.73
C ARG A 22 8.16 -9.94 -1.74
N SER A 23 7.78 -8.68 -1.93
CA SER A 23 6.83 -8.03 -1.00
C SER A 23 5.43 -8.65 -1.12
N ILE A 24 4.73 -8.74 0.02
CA ILE A 24 3.34 -9.21 0.06
C ILE A 24 2.46 -8.36 -0.84
N ALA A 25 2.68 -7.04 -0.83
CA ALA A 25 1.99 -6.10 -1.72
C ALA A 25 2.11 -6.49 -3.20
N TRP A 26 3.30 -6.93 -3.62
CA TRP A 26 3.50 -7.41 -4.99
C TRP A 26 2.73 -8.68 -5.29
N GLY A 27 2.73 -9.66 -4.37
CA GLY A 27 1.94 -10.89 -4.52
C GLY A 27 0.45 -10.59 -4.69
N ILE A 28 -0.09 -9.67 -3.89
CA ILE A 28 -1.49 -9.21 -4.00
C ILE A 28 -1.73 -8.53 -5.34
N ALA A 29 -0.86 -7.59 -5.74
CA ALA A 29 -0.98 -6.86 -7.00
C ALA A 29 -0.97 -7.79 -8.22
N LYS A 30 0.01 -8.70 -8.27
CA LYS A 30 0.13 -9.68 -9.35
C LYS A 30 -1.12 -10.54 -9.48
N THR A 31 -1.60 -11.09 -8.37
CA THR A 31 -2.82 -11.90 -8.36
C THR A 31 -4.05 -11.09 -8.79
N ALA A 32 -4.22 -9.87 -8.31
CA ALA A 32 -5.33 -9.01 -8.72
C ALA A 32 -5.30 -8.71 -10.23
N ALA A 33 -4.13 -8.42 -10.79
CA ALA A 33 -3.95 -8.18 -12.23
C ALA A 33 -4.23 -9.45 -13.05
N GLU A 34 -3.76 -10.62 -12.63
CA GLU A 34 -4.05 -11.92 -13.26
C GLU A 34 -5.55 -12.20 -13.32
N HIS A 35 -6.34 -11.63 -12.38
CA HIS A 35 -7.79 -11.74 -12.34
C HIS A 35 -8.52 -10.54 -12.99
N GLY A 36 -7.80 -9.68 -13.70
CA GLY A 36 -8.37 -8.63 -14.55
C GLY A 36 -8.49 -7.24 -13.92
N ALA A 37 -7.86 -6.99 -12.76
CA ALA A 37 -7.84 -5.65 -12.18
C ALA A 37 -6.92 -4.69 -12.94
N GLU A 38 -7.32 -3.42 -13.04
CA GLU A 38 -6.44 -2.31 -13.37
C GLU A 38 -5.77 -1.79 -12.09
N LEU A 39 -4.44 -1.61 -12.10
CA LEU A 39 -3.68 -1.27 -10.91
C LEU A 39 -2.97 0.08 -11.03
N ALA A 40 -2.91 0.79 -9.91
CA ALA A 40 -2.01 1.91 -9.68
C ALA A 40 -1.11 1.60 -8.48
N PHE A 41 0.07 2.21 -8.45
CA PHE A 41 1.07 1.99 -7.41
C PHE A 41 1.57 3.29 -6.84
N THR A 42 2.02 3.24 -5.57
CA THR A 42 2.77 4.34 -4.97
C THR A 42 4.18 3.92 -4.58
N TYR A 43 5.07 4.90 -4.54
CA TYR A 43 6.44 4.78 -4.04
C TYR A 43 6.82 6.02 -3.23
N GLN A 44 7.72 5.88 -2.25
CA GLN A 44 8.18 7.02 -1.45
C GLN A 44 9.35 7.76 -2.11
N GLY A 45 10.33 7.05 -2.66
CA GLY A 45 11.54 7.68 -3.20
C GLY A 45 12.14 6.89 -4.36
N ASP A 46 13.14 7.49 -5.03
CA ASP A 46 13.72 6.99 -6.29
C ASP A 46 14.25 5.56 -6.24
N ALA A 47 14.77 5.13 -5.09
CA ALA A 47 15.26 3.77 -4.91
C ALA A 47 14.13 2.72 -5.01
N LEU A 48 12.92 3.07 -4.56
CA LEU A 48 11.73 2.25 -4.71
C LEU A 48 11.16 2.34 -6.12
N LEU A 49 11.14 3.53 -6.72
CA LEU A 49 10.68 3.73 -8.09
C LEU A 49 11.40 2.79 -9.06
N LYS A 50 12.72 2.77 -9.05
CA LYS A 50 13.55 1.92 -9.91
C LYS A 50 13.21 0.42 -9.83
N ARG A 51 12.72 -0.04 -8.68
CA ARG A 51 12.31 -1.43 -8.46
C ARG A 51 10.85 -1.66 -8.86
N LEU A 52 10.01 -0.66 -8.64
CA LEU A 52 8.57 -0.75 -8.87
C LEU A 52 8.23 -0.65 -10.37
N GLU A 53 8.90 0.23 -11.13
CA GLU A 53 8.62 0.44 -12.55
C GLU A 53 8.54 -0.86 -13.38
N PRO A 54 9.56 -1.74 -13.36
CA PRO A 54 9.50 -2.97 -14.15
C PRO A 54 8.40 -3.93 -13.66
N LEU A 55 8.10 -3.91 -12.36
CA LEU A 55 7.02 -4.72 -11.81
C LEU A 55 5.65 -4.20 -12.27
N ALA A 56 5.40 -2.91 -12.16
CA ALA A 56 4.16 -2.29 -12.62
C ALA A 56 3.92 -2.54 -14.11
N GLN A 57 4.95 -2.36 -14.94
CA GLN A 57 4.90 -2.66 -16.38
C GLN A 57 4.55 -4.13 -16.67
N SER A 58 5.08 -5.07 -15.86
CA SER A 58 4.82 -6.50 -16.05
C SER A 58 3.35 -6.90 -15.84
N VAL A 59 2.57 -6.07 -15.15
CA VAL A 59 1.12 -6.25 -14.94
C VAL A 59 0.30 -5.24 -15.74
N GLY A 60 0.91 -4.56 -16.72
CA GLY A 60 0.24 -3.61 -17.60
C GLY A 60 -0.14 -2.28 -16.94
N SER A 61 0.40 -1.96 -15.78
CA SER A 61 0.16 -0.68 -15.13
C SER A 61 1.13 0.40 -15.63
N ASP A 62 0.58 1.54 -16.01
CA ASP A 62 1.28 2.77 -16.36
C ASP A 62 1.13 3.87 -15.29
N THR A 63 0.52 3.51 -14.14
CA THR A 63 0.14 4.47 -13.10
C THR A 63 0.97 4.24 -11.85
N ILE A 64 2.05 5.00 -11.74
CA ILE A 64 2.98 4.98 -10.61
C ILE A 64 3.09 6.41 -10.08
N MET A 65 2.88 6.61 -8.77
CA MET A 65 2.81 7.93 -8.16
C MET A 65 3.73 8.01 -6.95
N GLN A 66 4.41 9.15 -6.80
CA GLN A 66 5.11 9.41 -5.56
C GLN A 66 4.09 9.66 -4.45
N CYS A 67 4.31 9.05 -3.28
CA CYS A 67 3.49 9.24 -2.10
C CYS A 67 4.30 8.93 -0.85
N ASP A 68 4.63 9.98 -0.10
CA ASP A 68 5.13 9.86 1.26
C ASP A 68 3.94 9.98 2.22
N VAL A 69 3.66 8.92 2.96
CA VAL A 69 2.50 8.86 3.85
C VAL A 69 2.64 9.69 5.12
N THR A 70 3.82 10.26 5.37
CA THR A 70 4.06 11.23 6.46
C THR A 70 3.70 12.66 6.06
N GLU A 71 3.37 12.88 4.78
CA GLU A 71 3.09 14.19 4.21
C GLU A 71 1.68 14.22 3.63
N ASP A 72 0.75 14.87 4.31
CA ASP A 72 -0.67 14.96 3.88
C ASP A 72 -0.81 15.42 2.43
N ARG A 73 -0.02 16.42 2.03
CA ARG A 73 -0.01 16.94 0.67
C ARG A 73 0.39 15.87 -0.36
N SER A 74 1.36 15.02 -0.03
CA SER A 74 1.80 13.94 -0.91
C SER A 74 0.68 12.91 -1.13
N ILE A 75 -0.10 12.62 -0.09
CA ILE A 75 -1.28 11.77 -0.17
C ILE A 75 -2.35 12.43 -1.06
N GLU A 76 -2.67 13.70 -0.82
CA GLU A 76 -3.65 14.46 -1.61
C GLU A 76 -3.29 14.47 -3.10
N GLU A 77 -2.04 14.74 -3.44
CA GLU A 77 -1.55 14.76 -4.82
C GLU A 77 -1.68 13.38 -5.50
N ALA A 78 -1.34 12.29 -4.80
CA ALA A 78 -1.51 10.93 -5.32
C ALA A 78 -2.98 10.61 -5.62
N PHE A 79 -3.89 10.92 -4.69
CA PHE A 79 -5.32 10.70 -4.89
C PHE A 79 -5.95 11.61 -5.94
N ALA A 80 -5.44 12.83 -6.11
CA ALA A 80 -5.85 13.72 -7.20
C ALA A 80 -5.51 13.12 -8.59
N LEU A 81 -4.36 12.46 -8.72
CA LEU A 81 -3.98 11.76 -9.94
C LEU A 81 -4.91 10.57 -10.24
N ILE A 82 -5.28 9.78 -9.22
CA ILE A 82 -6.25 8.68 -9.37
C ILE A 82 -7.61 9.22 -9.80
N ARG A 83 -8.07 10.29 -9.15
CA ARG A 83 -9.33 10.97 -9.49
C ARG A 83 -9.34 11.44 -10.94
N LYS A 84 -8.26 12.06 -11.38
CA LYS A 84 -8.12 12.54 -12.76
C LYS A 84 -8.10 11.39 -13.78
N LYS A 85 -7.41 10.29 -13.45
CA LYS A 85 -7.23 9.16 -14.39
C LYS A 85 -8.45 8.26 -14.44
N TRP A 86 -9.02 7.91 -13.28
CA TRP A 86 -10.07 6.89 -13.18
C TRP A 86 -11.42 7.42 -12.70
N GLY A 87 -11.43 8.50 -11.93
CA GLY A 87 -12.64 9.05 -11.30
C GLY A 87 -13.21 8.17 -10.20
N LYS A 88 -12.73 6.94 -10.05
CA LYS A 88 -13.18 5.97 -9.04
C LYS A 88 -12.05 5.06 -8.58
N LEU A 89 -12.28 4.42 -7.43
CA LEU A 89 -11.43 3.36 -6.89
C LEU A 89 -12.33 2.24 -6.37
N ASP A 90 -12.00 0.98 -6.66
CA ASP A 90 -12.76 -0.18 -6.17
C ASP A 90 -12.10 -0.84 -4.97
N PHE A 91 -10.76 -0.77 -4.87
CA PHE A 91 -10.03 -1.28 -3.71
C PHE A 91 -8.70 -0.56 -3.46
N LEU A 92 -8.25 -0.61 -2.22
CA LEU A 92 -6.96 -0.09 -1.79
C LEU A 92 -6.26 -1.13 -0.91
N VAL A 93 -4.98 -1.37 -1.20
CA VAL A 93 -4.10 -2.20 -0.39
C VAL A 93 -3.03 -1.32 0.23
N HIS A 94 -3.11 -1.17 1.55
CA HIS A 94 -2.11 -0.48 2.35
C HIS A 94 -1.16 -1.51 2.98
N ALA A 95 0.02 -1.67 2.39
CA ALA A 95 1.05 -2.60 2.85
C ALA A 95 2.32 -1.83 3.25
N ILE A 96 2.13 -0.78 4.03
CA ILE A 96 3.19 0.12 4.48
C ILE A 96 3.42 -0.08 5.97
N ALA A 97 4.69 -0.26 6.34
CA ALA A 97 5.11 -0.28 7.73
C ALA A 97 6.56 0.22 7.83
N TYR A 98 6.87 0.87 8.94
CA TYR A 98 8.20 1.33 9.26
C TYR A 98 8.44 1.29 10.78
N SER A 99 9.64 0.93 11.16
CA SER A 99 10.24 1.21 12.46
C SER A 99 11.75 1.31 12.31
N ASP A 100 12.41 2.01 13.22
CA ASP A 100 13.87 2.09 13.21
C ASP A 100 14.46 0.68 13.42
N LYS A 101 15.34 0.28 12.50
CA LYS A 101 15.94 -1.05 12.50
C LYS A 101 16.72 -1.37 13.77
N GLU A 102 17.35 -0.36 14.36
CA GLU A 102 18.14 -0.57 15.57
C GLU A 102 17.24 -0.76 16.80
N GLU A 103 16.06 -0.17 16.79
CA GLU A 103 15.05 -0.35 17.86
C GLU A 103 14.15 -1.58 17.70
N LEU A 104 14.31 -2.34 16.62
CA LEU A 104 13.68 -3.67 16.47
C LEU A 104 14.46 -4.78 17.19
N LYS A 105 15.53 -4.41 17.91
CA LYS A 105 16.36 -5.35 18.67
C LYS A 105 16.24 -5.07 20.15
N GLY A 106 16.22 -6.13 20.96
CA GLY A 106 16.20 -6.00 22.42
C GLY A 106 14.81 -5.88 22.99
N GLU A 107 14.68 -5.26 24.15
CA GLU A 107 13.44 -5.17 24.89
C GLU A 107 12.59 -3.98 24.40
N TYR A 108 11.32 -4.20 24.13
CA TYR A 108 10.35 -3.20 23.69
C TYR A 108 10.29 -1.97 24.62
N VAL A 109 10.47 -2.15 25.93
CA VAL A 109 10.41 -1.06 26.92
C VAL A 109 11.45 0.03 26.66
N ASN A 110 12.50 -0.28 25.91
CA ASN A 110 13.58 0.65 25.56
C ASN A 110 13.28 1.47 24.30
N THR A 111 12.12 1.27 23.66
CA THR A 111 11.71 2.05 22.47
C THR A 111 11.66 3.54 22.80
N THR A 112 12.30 4.36 21.97
CA THR A 112 12.26 5.81 22.11
C THR A 112 10.89 6.37 21.74
N ARG A 113 10.53 7.51 22.33
CA ARG A 113 9.31 8.23 21.98
C ARG A 113 9.24 8.57 20.50
N ASP A 114 10.34 9.03 19.94
CA ASP A 114 10.42 9.48 18.54
C ASP A 114 10.19 8.33 17.57
N ASN A 115 10.82 7.17 17.80
CA ASN A 115 10.58 5.99 16.98
C ASN A 115 9.16 5.44 17.16
N PHE A 116 8.64 5.43 18.39
CA PHE A 116 7.27 5.01 18.67
C PHE A 116 6.25 5.85 17.89
N LEU A 117 6.37 7.18 17.95
CA LEU A 117 5.48 8.09 17.22
C LEU A 117 5.60 7.91 15.71
N ARG A 118 6.82 7.84 15.18
CA ARG A 118 7.06 7.61 13.75
C ARG A 118 6.53 6.26 13.28
N THR A 119 6.72 5.22 14.08
CA THR A 119 6.22 3.87 13.76
C THR A 119 4.70 3.86 13.66
N LEU A 120 4.01 4.49 14.61
CA LEU A 120 2.54 4.58 14.58
C LEU A 120 2.04 5.49 13.47
N ASP A 121 2.70 6.59 13.21
CA ASP A 121 2.35 7.51 12.12
C ASP A 121 2.39 6.79 10.77
N ILE A 122 3.54 6.18 10.44
CA ILE A 122 3.71 5.50 9.14
C ILE A 122 2.94 4.19 9.04
N SER A 123 2.89 3.38 10.12
CA SER A 123 2.35 2.02 10.02
C SER A 123 0.87 1.90 10.37
N CYS A 124 0.31 2.89 11.06
CA CYS A 124 -1.07 2.86 11.56
C CYS A 124 -1.88 4.07 11.06
N TYR A 125 -1.49 5.29 11.43
CA TYR A 125 -2.25 6.49 11.10
C TYR A 125 -2.35 6.71 9.59
N SER A 126 -1.30 6.42 8.84
CA SER A 126 -1.30 6.56 7.39
C SER A 126 -2.43 5.78 6.71
N PHE A 127 -2.81 4.61 7.25
CA PHE A 127 -3.99 3.88 6.74
C PHE A 127 -5.27 4.68 6.94
N THR A 128 -5.44 5.34 8.08
CA THR A 128 -6.60 6.21 8.33
C THR A 128 -6.63 7.39 7.35
N SER A 129 -5.47 8.03 7.14
CA SER A 129 -5.36 9.15 6.21
C SER A 129 -5.69 8.74 4.76
N VAL A 130 -5.08 7.66 4.25
CA VAL A 130 -5.37 7.21 2.88
C VAL A 130 -6.78 6.68 2.72
N ALA A 131 -7.38 6.07 3.77
CA ALA A 131 -8.77 5.60 3.75
C ALA A 131 -9.75 6.75 3.58
N LYS A 132 -9.51 7.90 4.20
CA LYS A 132 -10.31 9.12 4.02
C LYS A 132 -10.37 9.53 2.55
N HIS A 133 -9.22 9.61 1.88
CA HIS A 133 -9.15 9.99 0.47
C HIS A 133 -9.70 8.91 -0.48
N ALA A 134 -9.52 7.63 -0.13
CA ALA A 134 -10.06 6.51 -0.90
C ALA A 134 -11.59 6.48 -0.85
N ALA A 135 -12.19 6.74 0.30
CA ALA A 135 -13.64 6.76 0.48
C ALA A 135 -14.33 7.72 -0.49
N ASP A 136 -13.73 8.89 -0.75
CA ASP A 136 -14.22 9.89 -1.71
C ASP A 136 -14.21 9.40 -3.18
N LEU A 137 -13.54 8.29 -3.48
CA LEU A 137 -13.48 7.65 -4.80
C LEU A 137 -14.25 6.33 -4.86
N MET A 138 -14.83 5.91 -3.75
CA MET A 138 -15.56 4.64 -3.59
C MET A 138 -17.07 4.87 -3.40
N GLU A 139 -17.68 5.74 -4.22
CA GLU A 139 -19.10 6.11 -4.11
C GLU A 139 -20.06 4.91 -4.14
N ASN A 140 -19.69 3.83 -4.83
CA ASN A 140 -20.47 2.60 -4.91
C ASN A 140 -19.97 1.49 -3.96
N GLY A 141 -19.27 1.88 -2.91
CA GLY A 141 -18.56 0.97 -2.03
C GLY A 141 -17.21 0.53 -2.60
N GLY A 142 -16.43 -0.16 -1.76
CA GLY A 142 -15.09 -0.63 -2.12
C GLY A 142 -14.49 -1.46 -0.98
N SER A 143 -13.25 -1.89 -1.16
CA SER A 143 -12.51 -2.66 -0.17
C SER A 143 -11.23 -1.94 0.22
N LEU A 144 -11.02 -1.76 1.53
CA LEU A 144 -9.78 -1.26 2.11
C LEU A 144 -9.10 -2.38 2.89
N LEU A 145 -7.85 -2.67 2.56
CA LEU A 145 -7.07 -3.73 3.20
C LEU A 145 -5.77 -3.15 3.74
N THR A 146 -5.46 -3.47 4.98
CA THR A 146 -4.13 -3.24 5.56
C THR A 146 -3.52 -4.54 6.06
N LEU A 147 -2.21 -4.57 6.22
CA LEU A 147 -1.49 -5.72 6.75
C LEU A 147 -1.14 -5.48 8.22
N SER A 148 -1.30 -6.51 9.04
CA SER A 148 -0.91 -6.50 10.43
C SER A 148 -0.07 -7.73 10.76
N TYR A 149 0.59 -7.70 11.92
CA TYR A 149 1.40 -8.81 12.40
C TYR A 149 0.57 -9.76 13.26
N TYR A 150 0.94 -11.04 13.23
CA TYR A 150 0.36 -12.04 14.13
C TYR A 150 0.66 -11.73 15.61
N GLY A 151 1.67 -10.92 15.88
CA GLY A 151 1.94 -10.36 17.20
C GLY A 151 0.82 -9.52 17.80
N SER A 152 -0.19 -9.10 17.00
CA SER A 152 -1.43 -8.48 17.51
C SER A 152 -2.30 -9.45 18.33
N GLU A 153 -2.15 -10.75 18.10
CA GLU A 153 -2.92 -11.81 18.77
C GLU A 153 -2.07 -12.69 19.69
N ARG A 154 -0.76 -12.76 19.44
CA ARG A 154 0.17 -13.64 20.15
C ARG A 154 1.43 -12.90 20.55
N VAL A 155 1.95 -13.23 21.73
CA VAL A 155 3.25 -12.72 22.18
C VAL A 155 4.34 -13.28 21.28
N MET A 156 5.15 -12.40 20.70
CA MET A 156 6.37 -12.73 19.98
C MET A 156 7.55 -12.43 20.91
N PRO A 157 8.25 -13.41 21.48
CA PRO A 157 9.40 -13.16 22.33
C PRO A 157 10.56 -12.58 21.49
N HIS A 158 11.09 -11.44 21.92
CA HIS A 158 12.20 -10.67 21.33
C HIS A 158 11.97 -10.16 19.92
#